data_1d053a50b66567fb9cef5a8128373c90
#
_entry.id   1d053a50b66567fb9cef5a8128373c90
#
_cell.length_a   1.000
_cell.length_b   1.000
_cell.length_c   1.000
_cell.angle_alpha   90.00
_cell.angle_beta   90.00
_cell.angle_gamma   90.00
#
_symmetry.space_group_name_H-M   'P 1'
#
loop_
_entity.id
_entity.type
_entity.pdbx_description
1 polymer ?
#
loop_
_entity_poly.entity_id
_entity_poly.type
_entity_poly.pdbx_seq_one_letter_code
_entity_poly.pdbx_strand_id
1 'polypeptide(L)'
;MVVEREKLIIIGGGAAGFFTAISAAEKNPSADITILERGTTVLRKVKVSGGGRCNVTHNCFDPMELSKHYQRGSRELRSAFHHWQPKDTIE
;
A
#
# COMPACT_ATOMS: atom_id res chain seq x y z
N MET A 1 -11.94 -25.03 -25.92
CA MET A 1 -12.61 -24.14 -24.95
C MET A 1 -11.76 -22.92 -24.72
N VAL A 2 -12.33 -21.76 -24.92
CA VAL A 2 -11.62 -20.49 -24.68
C VAL A 2 -11.85 -20.08 -23.24
N VAL A 3 -10.78 -19.94 -22.49
CA VAL A 3 -10.84 -19.42 -21.11
C VAL A 3 -10.56 -17.93 -21.17
N GLU A 4 -11.54 -17.14 -20.85
CA GLU A 4 -11.36 -15.69 -20.75
C GLU A 4 -10.65 -15.38 -19.42
N ARG A 5 -9.61 -14.57 -19.51
CA ARG A 5 -8.93 -14.04 -18.33
C ARG A 5 -9.42 -12.65 -18.05
N GLU A 6 -9.66 -12.35 -16.79
CA GLU A 6 -9.92 -10.99 -16.38
C GLU A 6 -8.65 -10.17 -16.56
N LYS A 7 -8.82 -8.95 -17.05
CA LYS A 7 -7.72 -8.00 -17.22
C LYS A 7 -7.89 -6.87 -16.22
N LEU A 8 -6.83 -6.63 -15.48
CA LEU A 8 -6.80 -5.53 -14.50
C LEU A 8 -5.64 -4.61 -14.87
N ILE A 9 -5.96 -3.34 -15.08
CA ILE A 9 -4.95 -2.32 -15.34
C ILE A 9 -4.90 -1.39 -14.13
N ILE A 10 -3.70 -1.23 -13.57
CA ILE A 10 -3.47 -0.38 -12.41
C ILE A 10 -2.67 0.83 -12.87
N ILE A 11 -3.16 2.02 -12.60
CA ILE A 11 -2.50 3.27 -12.96
C ILE A 11 -1.65 3.72 -11.78
N GLY A 12 -0.36 3.75 -11.99
CA GLY A 12 0.61 4.18 -11.00
C GLY A 12 1.40 3.02 -10.40
N GLY A 13 2.71 3.06 -10.56
CA GLY A 13 3.64 2.05 -10.06
C GLY A 13 4.25 2.40 -8.70
N GLY A 14 3.48 2.99 -7.80
CA GLY A 14 3.88 3.26 -6.43
C GLY A 14 3.51 2.13 -5.48
N ALA A 15 3.61 2.39 -4.18
CA ALA A 15 3.31 1.39 -3.15
C ALA A 15 1.88 0.87 -3.26
N ALA A 16 0.91 1.75 -3.43
CA ALA A 16 -0.50 1.37 -3.55
C ALA A 16 -0.76 0.50 -4.79
N GLY A 17 -0.15 0.86 -5.92
CA GLY A 17 -0.31 0.10 -7.17
C GLY A 17 0.26 -1.31 -7.05
N PHE A 18 1.45 -1.46 -6.50
CA PHE A 18 2.06 -2.76 -6.29
C PHE A 18 1.30 -3.60 -5.27
N PHE A 19 0.88 -3.01 -4.17
CA PHE A 19 0.09 -3.71 -3.16
C PHE A 19 -1.24 -4.21 -3.75
N THR A 20 -1.89 -3.37 -4.55
CA THR A 20 -3.13 -3.73 -5.25
C THR A 20 -2.90 -4.89 -6.21
N ALA A 21 -1.81 -4.84 -6.99
CA ALA A 21 -1.48 -5.91 -7.93
C ALA A 21 -1.24 -7.24 -7.22
N ILE A 22 -0.50 -7.23 -6.13
CA ILE A 22 -0.20 -8.43 -5.34
C ILE A 22 -1.50 -9.00 -4.75
N SER A 23 -2.32 -8.15 -4.14
CA SER A 23 -3.59 -8.58 -3.55
C SER A 23 -4.54 -9.16 -4.60
N ALA A 24 -4.61 -8.54 -5.77
CA ALA A 24 -5.44 -9.03 -6.87
C ALA A 24 -4.92 -10.38 -7.39
N ALA A 25 -3.61 -10.53 -7.53
CA ALA A 25 -3.00 -11.77 -8.00
C ALA A 25 -3.23 -12.92 -7.02
N GLU A 26 -3.17 -12.66 -5.73
CA GLU A 26 -3.46 -13.66 -4.71
C GLU A 26 -4.90 -14.15 -4.76
N LYS A 27 -5.84 -13.23 -5.01
CA LYS A 27 -7.26 -13.56 -5.06
C LYS A 27 -7.69 -14.19 -6.38
N ASN A 28 -7.02 -13.83 -7.47
CA ASN A 28 -7.32 -14.36 -8.80
C ASN A 28 -6.01 -14.61 -9.56
N PRO A 29 -5.36 -15.77 -9.32
CA PRO A 29 -4.07 -16.07 -9.96
C PRO A 29 -4.09 -16.13 -11.49
N SER A 30 -5.27 -16.31 -12.09
CA SER A 30 -5.40 -16.35 -13.56
C SER A 30 -5.61 -14.98 -14.19
N ALA A 31 -5.77 -13.92 -13.39
CA ALA A 31 -5.96 -12.57 -13.93
C ALA A 31 -4.70 -12.05 -14.61
N ASP A 32 -4.91 -11.29 -15.68
CA ASP A 32 -3.85 -10.60 -16.39
C ASP A 32 -3.72 -9.18 -15.82
N ILE A 33 -2.68 -8.95 -15.03
CA ILE A 33 -2.50 -7.71 -14.27
C ILE A 33 -1.35 -6.91 -14.85
N THR A 34 -1.63 -5.66 -15.18
CA THR A 34 -0.64 -4.73 -15.75
C THR A 34 -0.62 -3.45 -14.92
N ILE A 35 0.56 -2.99 -14.57
CA ILE A 35 0.77 -1.70 -13.91
C ILE A 35 1.32 -0.72 -14.95
N LEU A 36 0.65 0.42 -15.10
CA LEU A 36 1.09 1.49 -15.99
C LEU A 36 1.70 2.61 -15.14
N GLU A 37 2.97 2.91 -15.38
CA GLU A 37 3.70 3.95 -14.67
C GLU A 37 4.13 5.04 -15.65
N ARG A 38 3.79 6.29 -15.34
CA ARG A 38 4.13 7.45 -16.16
C ARG A 38 5.61 7.77 -16.14
N GLY A 39 6.27 7.57 -15.00
CA GLY A 39 7.70 7.85 -14.84
C GLY A 39 8.58 6.73 -15.40
N THR A 40 9.86 6.91 -15.25
CA THR A 40 10.86 5.92 -15.71
C THR A 40 11.21 4.89 -14.64
N THR A 41 10.75 5.10 -13.40
CA THR A 41 11.08 4.26 -12.25
C THR A 41 9.83 3.95 -11.44
N VAL A 42 9.63 2.68 -11.09
CA VAL A 42 8.55 2.26 -10.19
C VAL A 42 9.00 2.39 -8.73
N LEU A 43 8.02 2.46 -7.81
CA LEU A 43 8.26 2.51 -6.36
C LEU A 43 9.20 3.64 -5.92
N ARG A 44 9.20 4.74 -6.65
CA ARG A 44 10.13 5.83 -6.44
C ARG A 44 10.05 6.42 -5.04
N LYS A 45 8.83 6.69 -4.56
CA LYS A 45 8.64 7.28 -3.22
C LYS A 45 9.01 6.31 -2.10
N VAL A 46 8.77 5.04 -2.29
CA VAL A 46 9.18 4.00 -1.34
C VAL A 46 10.71 3.97 -1.24
N LYS A 47 11.38 4.00 -2.38
CA LYS A 47 12.84 3.96 -2.45
C LYS A 47 13.51 5.13 -1.73
N VAL A 48 12.91 6.33 -1.80
CA VAL A 48 13.49 7.53 -1.16
C VAL A 48 12.96 7.77 0.26
N SER A 49 11.96 7.01 0.70
CA SER A 49 11.37 7.21 2.03
C SER A 49 12.40 6.96 3.13
N GLY A 50 12.26 7.69 4.24
CA GLY A 50 13.18 7.58 5.37
C GLY A 50 14.63 7.89 5.01
N GLY A 51 14.86 8.79 4.05
CA GLY A 51 16.23 9.11 3.59
C GLY A 51 16.92 7.95 2.88
N GLY A 52 16.16 7.10 2.20
CA GLY A 52 16.67 5.91 1.52
C GLY A 52 16.69 4.66 2.39
N ARG A 53 16.21 4.76 3.63
CA ARG A 53 16.20 3.64 4.57
C ARG A 53 14.84 2.93 4.65
N CYS A 54 13.85 3.43 3.91
CA CYS A 54 12.48 2.90 3.87
C CYS A 54 11.84 2.84 5.26
N ASN A 55 11.40 4.00 5.75
CA ASN A 55 10.70 4.09 7.02
C ASN A 55 9.32 3.44 6.89
N VAL A 56 9.14 2.26 7.47
CA VAL A 56 7.96 1.42 7.26
C VAL A 56 6.90 1.66 8.32
N THR A 57 7.28 1.97 9.56
CA THR A 57 6.34 2.02 10.67
C THR A 57 6.79 2.99 11.76
N HIS A 58 5.99 3.11 12.80
CA HIS A 58 6.21 4.01 13.91
C HIS A 58 6.03 3.25 15.23
N ASN A 59 6.89 3.50 16.18
CA ASN A 59 6.83 2.85 17.49
C ASN A 59 5.75 3.50 18.38
N CYS A 60 4.51 3.34 17.99
CA CYS A 60 3.34 3.88 18.70
C CYS A 60 2.18 2.89 18.52
N PHE A 61 1.74 2.29 19.62
CA PHE A 61 0.82 1.16 19.60
C PHE A 61 -0.60 1.48 20.07
N ASP A 62 -0.89 2.74 20.40
CA ASP A 62 -2.22 3.20 20.73
C ASP A 62 -2.80 3.96 19.54
N PRO A 63 -3.95 3.50 18.95
CA PRO A 63 -4.55 4.19 17.81
C PRO A 63 -4.86 5.66 18.03
N MET A 64 -5.30 6.03 19.23
CA MET A 64 -5.60 7.43 19.55
C MET A 64 -4.34 8.27 19.60
N GLU A 65 -3.29 7.78 20.25
CA GLU A 65 -2.00 8.47 20.30
C GLU A 65 -1.35 8.53 18.92
N LEU A 66 -1.42 7.43 18.16
CA LEU A 66 -0.89 7.37 16.81
C LEU A 66 -1.55 8.42 15.90
N SER A 67 -2.88 8.56 15.97
CA SER A 67 -3.61 9.52 15.15
C SER A 67 -3.18 10.96 15.39
N LYS A 68 -2.75 11.29 16.61
CA LYS A 68 -2.31 12.64 16.97
C LYS A 68 -1.03 13.06 16.26
N HIS A 69 -0.23 12.12 15.76
CA HIS A 69 0.97 12.42 14.98
C HIS A 69 0.67 12.90 13.56
N TYR A 70 -0.58 12.82 13.13
CA TYR A 70 -1.00 13.27 11.80
C TYR A 70 -1.57 14.67 11.90
N GLN A 71 -0.94 15.61 11.21
CA GLN A 71 -1.38 17.01 11.19
C GLN A 71 -2.71 17.17 10.47
N ARG A 72 -2.99 16.31 9.49
CA ARG A 72 -4.24 16.27 8.74
C ARG A 72 -4.76 14.84 8.73
N GLY A 73 -6.08 14.71 8.77
CA GLY A 73 -6.72 13.41 8.71
C GLY A 73 -6.62 12.57 9.97
N SER A 74 -6.19 13.15 11.11
CA SER A 74 -6.04 12.38 12.35
C SER A 74 -7.36 11.74 12.80
N ARG A 75 -8.45 12.46 12.66
CA ARG A 75 -9.79 11.98 13.03
C ARG A 75 -10.23 10.85 12.10
N GLU A 76 -10.01 11.02 10.81
CA GLU A 76 -10.40 10.05 9.78
C GLU A 76 -9.57 8.77 9.87
N LEU A 77 -8.31 8.86 10.30
CA LEU A 77 -7.42 7.72 10.40
C LEU A 77 -7.65 6.87 11.66
N ARG A 78 -8.37 7.36 12.65
CA ARG A 78 -8.62 6.61 13.90
C ARG A 78 -9.21 5.23 13.63
N SER A 79 -10.23 5.16 12.79
CA SER A 79 -10.86 3.89 12.43
C SER A 79 -9.88 2.94 11.74
N ALA A 80 -9.08 3.45 10.81
CA ALA A 80 -8.08 2.64 10.12
C ALA A 80 -7.05 2.08 11.10
N PHE A 81 -6.62 2.87 12.10
CA PHE A 81 -5.64 2.43 13.09
C PHE A 81 -6.21 1.41 14.08
N HIS A 82 -7.51 1.34 14.25
CA HIS A 82 -8.14 0.26 15.01
C HIS A 82 -8.12 -1.07 14.26
N HIS A 83 -8.07 -1.03 12.92
CA HIS A 83 -8.00 -2.22 12.08
C HIS A 83 -6.57 -2.64 11.78
N TRP A 84 -5.66 -1.66 11.63
CA TRP A 84 -4.26 -1.92 11.35
C TRP A 84 -3.37 -0.87 12.02
N GLN A 85 -2.41 -1.32 12.83
CA GLN A 85 -1.49 -0.48 13.59
C GLN A 85 -0.04 -0.83 13.27
N PRO A 86 0.92 -0.01 13.74
CA PRO A 86 2.35 -0.33 13.57
C PRO A 86 2.73 -1.73 14.04
N LYS A 87 2.14 -2.21 15.14
CA LYS A 87 2.44 -3.56 15.63
C LYS A 87 2.04 -4.65 14.63
N ASP A 88 0.96 -4.44 13.86
CA ASP A 88 0.51 -5.39 12.84
C ASP A 88 1.50 -5.44 11.67
N THR A 89 2.14 -4.32 11.37
CA THR A 89 3.18 -4.23 10.34
C THR A 89 4.45 -4.95 10.78
N ILE A 90 4.78 -4.89 12.07
CA ILE A 90 5.99 -5.52 12.62
C ILE A 90 5.83 -7.05 12.68
N GLU A 91 4.65 -7.54 12.99
CA GLU A 91 4.35 -8.96 13.03
C GLU A 91 4.29 -9.56 11.62
#